data_514134a9528f75db4cb76fe18cee40a3
#
_entry.id   514134a9528f75db4cb76fe18cee40a3
#
_cell.length_a   1.000
_cell.length_b   1.000
_cell.length_c   1.000
_cell.angle_alpha   90.00
_cell.angle_beta   90.00
_cell.angle_gamma   90.00
#
_symmetry.space_group_name_H-M   'P 1'
#
loop_
_entity.id
_entity.type
_entity.pdbx_description
1 polymer ?
#
loop_
_entity_poly.entity_id
_entity_poly.type
_entity_poly.pdbx_seq_one_letter_code
_entity_poly.pdbx_strand_id
1 'polypeptide(L)'
;LIGGEENDFFERLRRGGETIWYVPGAVMWHIIPPSKLTEEYFRRLSRNVGVSQRLRARIHGRMAKTCALEIAKWGATLLLALTMPPRKSRWLLRLRWGIARGIFCGPGR
;
A
#
# COMPACT_ATOMS: atom_id res chain seq x y z
N LEU A 1 -1.61 -9.41 11.66
CA LEU A 1 -0.78 -8.29 11.18
C LEU A 1 -1.28 -7.86 9.81
N ILE A 2 -1.72 -6.62 9.71
CA ILE A 2 -2.40 -6.09 8.50
C ILE A 2 -1.37 -5.46 7.55
N GLY A 3 -0.14 -5.26 8.00
CA GLY A 3 0.91 -4.54 7.29
C GLY A 3 0.75 -3.02 7.40
N GLY A 4 1.84 -2.31 7.37
CA GLY A 4 1.85 -0.84 7.48
C GLY A 4 2.19 -0.31 8.87
N GLU A 5 2.51 -1.18 9.82
CA GLU A 5 3.01 -0.80 11.14
C GLU A 5 4.29 0.01 11.01
N GLU A 6 5.16 -0.36 10.10
CA GLU A 6 6.41 0.38 9.80
C GLU A 6 6.11 1.83 9.40
N ASN A 7 5.11 2.03 8.55
CA ASN A 7 4.73 3.38 8.11
C ASN A 7 4.16 4.22 9.26
N ASP A 8 3.39 3.61 10.17
CA ASP A 8 2.88 4.29 11.36
C ASP A 8 4.01 4.62 12.34
N PHE A 9 4.94 3.69 12.51
CA PHE A 9 6.15 3.90 13.32
C PHE A 9 6.97 5.08 12.80
N PHE A 10 7.29 5.12 11.50
CA PHE A 10 8.02 6.23 10.91
C PHE A 10 7.23 7.55 10.97
N GLU A 11 5.91 7.53 10.81
CA GLU A 11 5.10 8.74 10.95
C GLU A 11 5.13 9.28 12.38
N ARG A 12 5.13 8.42 13.39
CA ARG A 12 5.26 8.84 14.80
C ARG A 12 6.63 9.42 15.10
N LEU A 13 7.71 8.81 14.63
CA LEU A 13 9.06 9.35 14.76
C LEU A 13 9.15 10.76 14.16
N ARG A 14 8.70 10.94 12.94
CA ARG A 14 8.71 12.26 12.27
C ARG A 14 7.89 13.32 13.01
N ARG A 15 6.76 12.93 13.61
CA ARG A 15 5.96 13.86 14.42
C ARG A 15 6.61 14.20 15.74
N GLY A 16 7.40 13.28 16.31
CA GLY A 16 8.22 13.53 17.49
C GLY A 16 9.45 14.40 17.22
N GLY A 17 9.67 14.83 15.96
CA GLY A 17 10.83 15.63 15.58
C GLY A 17 12.08 14.81 15.29
N GLU A 18 11.96 13.48 15.28
CA GLU A 18 13.09 12.59 15.00
C GLU A 18 13.51 12.62 13.54
N THR A 19 14.80 12.57 13.30
CA THR A 19 15.37 12.53 11.95
C THR A 19 15.63 11.09 11.53
N ILE A 20 15.11 10.72 10.35
CA ILE A 20 15.31 9.40 9.78
C ILE A 20 16.44 9.47 8.75
N TRP A 21 17.49 8.72 8.99
CA TRP A 21 18.65 8.66 8.10
C TRP A 21 18.60 7.45 7.19
N TYR A 22 18.88 7.64 5.92
CA TYR A 22 19.15 6.55 5.00
C TYR A 22 20.62 6.14 5.11
N VAL A 23 20.88 4.87 5.44
CA VAL A 23 22.24 4.32 5.56
C VAL A 23 22.49 3.34 4.42
N PRO A 24 23.21 3.70 3.36
CA PRO A 24 23.40 2.85 2.18
C PRO A 24 24.06 1.50 2.48
N GLY A 25 24.90 1.45 3.51
CA GLY A 25 25.59 0.23 3.94
C GLY A 25 24.75 -0.71 4.79
N ALA A 26 23.57 -0.30 5.24
CA ALA A 26 22.67 -1.16 6.01
C ALA A 26 21.87 -2.06 5.07
N VAL A 27 22.43 -3.22 4.75
CA VAL A 27 21.83 -4.20 3.83
C VAL A 27 21.19 -5.33 4.64
N MET A 28 19.92 -5.62 4.33
CA MET A 28 19.19 -6.73 4.92
C MET A 28 18.63 -7.65 3.83
N TRP A 29 18.83 -8.94 3.98
CA TRP A 29 18.26 -9.94 3.08
C TRP A 29 16.89 -10.38 3.59
N HIS A 30 15.85 -10.19 2.79
CA HIS A 30 14.49 -10.58 3.12
C HIS A 30 14.12 -11.90 2.44
N ILE A 31 13.94 -12.95 3.23
CA ILE A 31 13.51 -14.26 2.71
C ILE A 31 12.00 -14.25 2.53
N ILE A 32 11.55 -14.41 1.28
CA ILE A 32 10.13 -14.51 0.94
C ILE A 32 9.80 -15.99 0.70
N PRO A 33 9.02 -16.62 1.58
CA PRO A 33 8.64 -18.02 1.39
C PRO A 33 7.70 -18.19 0.18
N PRO A 34 7.72 -19.35 -0.51
CA PRO A 34 6.91 -19.61 -1.71
C PRO A 34 5.39 -19.37 -1.50
N SER A 35 4.89 -19.60 -0.29
CA SER A 35 3.49 -19.34 0.07
C SER A 35 3.06 -17.87 -0.07
N LYS A 36 4.01 -16.95 -0.05
CA LYS A 36 3.79 -15.51 -0.28
C LYS A 36 3.87 -15.11 -1.76
N LEU A 37 4.27 -16.03 -2.64
CA LEU A 37 4.38 -15.79 -4.08
C LEU A 37 3.11 -16.25 -4.85
N THR A 38 2.00 -16.43 -4.16
CA THR A 38 0.72 -16.86 -4.74
C THR A 38 -0.18 -15.66 -5.09
N GLU A 39 -1.04 -15.83 -6.10
CA GLU A 39 -2.02 -14.81 -6.48
C GLU A 39 -2.99 -14.49 -5.34
N GLU A 40 -3.38 -15.51 -4.58
CA GLU A 40 -4.26 -15.35 -3.43
C GLU A 40 -3.62 -14.49 -2.33
N TYR A 41 -2.35 -14.77 -2.02
CA TYR A 41 -1.61 -13.94 -1.06
C TYR A 41 -1.51 -12.49 -1.53
N PHE A 42 -1.18 -12.27 -2.80
CA PHE A 42 -1.11 -10.94 -3.39
C PHE A 42 -2.43 -10.18 -3.31
N ARG A 43 -3.54 -10.84 -3.62
CA ARG A 43 -4.89 -10.25 -3.50
C ARG A 43 -5.23 -9.87 -2.07
N ARG A 44 -4.92 -10.73 -1.11
CA ARG A 44 -5.12 -10.47 0.32
C ARG A 44 -4.22 -9.33 0.80
N LEU A 45 -2.95 -9.34 0.43
CA LEU A 45 -1.98 -8.31 0.79
C LEU A 45 -2.40 -6.94 0.28
N SER A 46 -2.75 -6.82 -1.00
CA SER A 46 -3.17 -5.54 -1.59
C SER A 46 -4.40 -4.96 -0.89
N ARG A 47 -5.38 -5.80 -0.53
CA ARG A 47 -6.54 -5.37 0.24
C ARG A 47 -6.15 -4.91 1.65
N ASN A 48 -5.29 -5.65 2.33
CA ASN A 48 -4.83 -5.31 3.68
C ASN A 48 -4.08 -3.98 3.72
N VAL A 49 -3.29 -3.67 2.69
CA VAL A 49 -2.66 -2.36 2.52
C VAL A 49 -3.71 -1.25 2.48
N GLY A 50 -4.80 -1.44 1.73
CA GLY A 50 -5.90 -0.49 1.68
C GLY A 50 -6.62 -0.32 3.02
N VAL A 51 -6.87 -1.42 3.73
CA VAL A 51 -7.48 -1.41 5.08
C VAL A 51 -6.60 -0.63 6.06
N SER A 52 -5.28 -0.85 6.03
CA SER A 52 -4.32 -0.12 6.87
C SER A 52 -4.31 1.38 6.56
N GLN A 53 -4.37 1.74 5.27
CA GLN A 53 -4.46 3.15 4.85
C GLN A 53 -5.76 3.80 5.36
N ARG A 54 -6.89 3.09 5.25
CA ARG A 54 -8.17 3.57 5.79
C ARG A 54 -8.11 3.79 7.29
N LEU A 55 -7.57 2.84 8.05
CA LEU A 55 -7.46 2.93 9.50
C LEU A 55 -6.64 4.15 9.91
N ARG A 56 -5.45 4.30 9.32
CA ARG A 56 -4.59 5.48 9.57
C ARG A 56 -5.27 6.78 9.18
N ALA A 57 -5.96 6.82 8.03
CA ALA A 57 -6.69 8.01 7.58
C ALA A 57 -7.80 8.40 8.55
N ARG A 58 -8.49 7.42 9.16
CA ARG A 58 -9.51 7.67 10.19
C ARG A 58 -8.90 8.19 11.49
N ILE A 59 -7.86 7.54 12.00
CA ILE A 59 -7.17 7.94 13.22
C ILE A 59 -6.65 9.38 13.12
N HIS A 60 -6.17 9.77 11.94
CA HIS A 60 -5.58 11.09 11.73
C HIS A 60 -6.54 12.12 11.10
N GLY A 61 -7.83 11.82 10.95
CA GLY A 61 -8.80 12.72 10.36
C GLY A 61 -8.54 13.08 8.87
N ARG A 62 -7.85 12.22 8.12
CA ARG A 62 -7.38 12.51 6.75
C ARG A 62 -8.12 11.72 5.66
N MET A 63 -9.34 11.27 5.91
CA MET A 63 -10.08 10.44 4.94
C MET A 63 -10.27 11.14 3.59
N ALA A 64 -10.70 12.41 3.58
CA ALA A 64 -10.89 13.17 2.34
C ALA A 64 -9.60 13.24 1.51
N LYS A 65 -8.47 13.57 2.15
CA LYS A 65 -7.15 13.57 1.49
C LYS A 65 -6.77 12.20 0.94
N THR A 66 -7.02 11.14 1.71
CA THR A 66 -6.71 9.77 1.28
C THR A 66 -7.54 9.37 0.06
N CYS A 67 -8.83 9.69 0.03
CA CYS A 67 -9.71 9.44 -1.12
C CYS A 67 -9.26 10.22 -2.35
N ALA A 68 -8.96 11.51 -2.22
CA ALA A 68 -8.48 12.35 -3.32
C ALA A 68 -7.16 11.82 -3.90
N LEU A 69 -6.21 11.44 -3.05
CA LEU A 69 -4.95 10.83 -3.48
C LEU A 69 -5.17 9.48 -4.16
N GLU A 70 -6.12 8.68 -3.72
CA GLU A 70 -6.41 7.40 -4.36
C GLU A 70 -7.00 7.59 -5.76
N ILE A 71 -7.87 8.58 -5.96
CA ILE A 71 -8.38 8.95 -7.29
C ILE A 71 -7.23 9.39 -8.21
N ALA A 72 -6.34 10.25 -7.73
CA ALA A 72 -5.17 10.70 -8.50
C ALA A 72 -4.25 9.51 -8.88
N LYS A 73 -4.03 8.59 -7.95
CA LYS A 73 -3.25 7.37 -8.21
C LYS A 73 -3.92 6.45 -9.24
N TRP A 74 -5.25 6.41 -9.29
CA TRP A 74 -5.96 5.69 -10.35
C TRP A 74 -5.70 6.30 -11.72
N GLY A 75 -5.74 7.62 -11.87
CA GLY A 75 -5.36 8.31 -13.10
C GLY A 75 -3.96 7.94 -13.58
N ALA A 76 -2.96 8.06 -12.67
CA ALA A 76 -1.59 7.66 -12.98
C ALA A 76 -1.46 6.16 -13.32
N THR A 77 -2.20 5.29 -12.62
CA THR A 77 -2.19 3.85 -12.89
C THR A 77 -2.72 3.51 -14.27
N LEU A 78 -3.80 4.16 -14.70
CA LEU A 78 -4.38 3.95 -16.03
C LEU A 78 -3.42 4.40 -17.13
N LEU A 79 -2.77 5.56 -16.96
CA LEU A 79 -1.75 6.05 -17.91
C LEU A 79 -0.57 5.07 -18.00
N LEU A 80 -0.05 4.59 -16.87
CA LEU A 80 1.01 3.59 -16.85
C LEU A 80 0.58 2.27 -17.48
N ALA A 81 -0.66 1.84 -17.25
CA ALA A 81 -1.18 0.59 -17.81
C ALA A 81 -1.23 0.59 -19.34
N LEU A 82 -1.40 1.77 -19.97
CA LEU A 82 -1.36 1.93 -21.42
C LEU A 82 0.04 1.78 -22.03
N THR A 83 1.08 2.10 -21.25
CA THR A 83 2.48 2.06 -21.70
C THR A 83 3.19 0.74 -21.35
N MET A 84 2.59 -0.07 -20.47
CA MET A 84 3.20 -1.31 -19.98
C MET A 84 2.72 -2.55 -20.76
N PRO A 85 3.54 -3.62 -20.82
CA PRO A 85 3.09 -4.90 -21.36
C PRO A 85 1.82 -5.42 -20.66
N PRO A 86 0.88 -6.07 -21.37
CA PRO A 86 -0.43 -6.46 -20.83
C PRO A 86 -0.36 -7.31 -19.55
N ARG A 87 0.66 -8.16 -19.43
CA ARG A 87 0.87 -8.98 -18.23
C ARG A 87 1.16 -8.11 -16.99
N LYS A 88 2.03 -7.11 -17.14
CA LYS A 88 2.39 -6.18 -16.04
C LYS A 88 1.22 -5.24 -15.71
N SER A 89 0.52 -4.73 -16.74
CA SER A 89 -0.67 -3.87 -16.56
C SER A 89 -1.75 -4.57 -15.75
N ARG A 90 -2.03 -5.84 -16.03
CA ARG A 90 -3.03 -6.62 -15.26
C ARG A 90 -2.66 -6.73 -13.79
N TRP A 91 -1.39 -6.99 -13.45
CA TRP A 91 -0.95 -7.04 -12.06
C TRP A 91 -1.04 -5.68 -11.36
N LEU A 92 -0.67 -4.61 -12.06
CA LEU A 92 -0.77 -3.24 -11.55
C LEU A 92 -2.22 -2.86 -11.25
N LEU A 93 -3.15 -3.15 -12.17
CA LEU A 93 -4.58 -2.88 -11.99
C LEU A 93 -5.18 -3.71 -10.85
N ARG A 94 -4.80 -4.99 -10.73
CA ARG A 94 -5.24 -5.85 -9.62
C ARG A 94 -4.75 -5.33 -8.26
N LEU A 95 -3.48 -4.88 -8.19
CA LEU A 95 -2.92 -4.26 -6.99
C LEU A 95 -3.73 -3.02 -6.60
N ARG A 96 -3.95 -2.12 -7.55
CA ARG A 96 -4.70 -0.88 -7.32
C ARG A 96 -6.13 -1.16 -6.88
N TRP A 97 -6.80 -2.09 -7.55
CA TRP A 97 -8.14 -2.52 -7.20
C TRP A 97 -8.23 -3.09 -5.78
N GLY A 98 -7.28 -3.95 -5.40
CA GLY A 98 -7.21 -4.51 -4.05
C GLY A 98 -7.08 -3.41 -2.99
N ILE A 99 -6.17 -2.45 -3.21
CA ILE A 99 -5.97 -1.31 -2.29
C ILE A 99 -7.24 -0.47 -2.20
N ALA A 100 -7.85 -0.09 -3.32
CA ALA A 100 -9.07 0.70 -3.35
C ALA A 100 -10.22 -0.01 -2.58
N ARG A 101 -10.42 -1.31 -2.81
CA ARG A 101 -11.40 -2.09 -2.03
C ARG A 101 -11.12 -2.06 -0.52
N GLY A 102 -9.85 -2.14 -0.12
CA GLY A 102 -9.47 -2.03 1.29
C GLY A 102 -9.81 -0.66 1.88
N ILE A 103 -9.57 0.43 1.12
CA ILE A 103 -9.87 1.79 1.57
C ILE A 103 -11.39 2.03 1.66
N PHE A 104 -12.15 1.65 0.64
CA PHE A 104 -13.57 1.99 0.55
C PHE A 104 -14.49 0.99 1.25
N CYS A 105 -14.22 -0.31 1.14
CA CYS A 105 -15.07 -1.36 1.72
C CYS A 105 -14.59 -1.85 3.10
N GLY A 106 -13.33 -1.58 3.47
CA GLY A 106 -12.75 -2.03 4.74
C GLY A 106 -12.38 -3.52 4.77
N PRO A 107 -12.18 -4.09 5.98
CA PRO A 107 -11.86 -5.51 6.12
C PRO A 107 -13.04 -6.35 5.58
N GLY A 108 -12.72 -7.33 4.73
CA GLY A 108 -13.70 -8.32 4.31
C GLY A 108 -14.02 -9.28 5.45
N ARG A 109 -15.26 -9.65 5.55
CA ARG A 109 -15.68 -10.83 6.29
C ARG A 109 -15.23 -12.08 5.59
#